data_b9e20d36e910ee593b41947bdad414f9
#
_entry.id   b9e20d36e910ee593b41947bdad414f9
#
_cell.length_a   1.000
_cell.length_b   1.000
_cell.length_c   1.000
_cell.angle_alpha   90.00
_cell.angle_beta   90.00
_cell.angle_gamma   90.00
#
_symmetry.space_group_name_H-M   'P 1'
#
loop_
_entity.id
_entity.type
_entity.pdbx_description
1 polymer ?
#
loop_
_entity_poly.entity_id
_entity_poly.type
_entity_poly.pdbx_seq_one_letter_code
_entity_poly.pdbx_strand_id
1 'polypeptide(L)'
;MRSDRGSVTIWMLGLSLLLLLFGGLVIDFWRALALQRELAAIADSASVAAASGIDEEHYRMTGEVVIDPARATGLGSAYAVSQDVALVDLVVSTATDGSSVSVLVVDGLELGLMGVFVDQTEPLTITAEATAVAVLVP
;
A
#
# COMPACT_ATOMS: atom_id res chain seq x y z
N MET A 1 -55.65 -19.62 -16.98
CA MET A 1 -54.81 -19.35 -15.78
C MET A 1 -53.35 -19.43 -16.21
N ARG A 2 -52.71 -18.26 -16.40
CA ARG A 2 -51.26 -18.19 -16.69
C ARG A 2 -50.50 -18.62 -15.43
N SER A 3 -49.61 -19.55 -15.57
CA SER A 3 -48.85 -20.06 -14.43
C SER A 3 -47.76 -19.08 -14.05
N ASP A 4 -47.97 -18.32 -12.98
CA ASP A 4 -47.00 -17.38 -12.39
C ASP A 4 -45.77 -18.07 -11.75
N ARG A 5 -45.75 -19.44 -11.81
CA ARG A 5 -44.66 -20.23 -11.21
C ARG A 5 -43.30 -20.02 -11.85
N GLY A 6 -43.22 -19.70 -13.15
CA GLY A 6 -41.94 -19.40 -13.84
C GLY A 6 -41.34 -18.04 -13.46
N SER A 7 -42.18 -17.06 -13.13
CA SER A 7 -41.75 -15.71 -12.75
C SER A 7 -40.99 -15.70 -11.43
N VAL A 8 -41.47 -16.42 -10.42
CA VAL A 8 -40.84 -16.47 -9.09
C VAL A 8 -39.44 -17.10 -9.15
N THR A 9 -39.28 -18.19 -9.96
CA THR A 9 -37.98 -18.85 -10.10
C THR A 9 -36.94 -17.93 -10.75
N ILE A 10 -37.33 -17.19 -11.78
CA ILE A 10 -36.44 -16.22 -12.45
C ILE A 10 -36.06 -15.09 -11.49
N TRP A 11 -36.99 -14.58 -10.69
CA TRP A 11 -36.75 -13.56 -9.68
C TRP A 11 -35.80 -14.08 -8.59
N MET A 12 -35.99 -15.30 -8.08
CA MET A 12 -35.09 -15.89 -7.10
C MET A 12 -33.69 -16.10 -7.65
N LEU A 13 -33.55 -16.57 -8.90
CA LEU A 13 -32.28 -16.75 -9.56
C LEU A 13 -31.55 -15.39 -9.72
N GLY A 14 -32.26 -14.36 -10.18
CA GLY A 14 -31.75 -13.01 -10.33
C GLY A 14 -31.30 -12.42 -9.00
N LEU A 15 -32.07 -12.59 -7.92
CA LEU A 15 -31.71 -12.14 -6.59
C LEU A 15 -30.48 -12.88 -6.05
N SER A 16 -30.41 -14.20 -6.26
CA SER A 16 -29.24 -14.97 -5.84
C SER A 16 -27.97 -14.54 -6.55
N LEU A 17 -28.04 -14.29 -7.85
CA LEU A 17 -26.90 -13.77 -8.62
C LEU A 17 -26.48 -12.39 -8.15
N LEU A 18 -27.45 -11.52 -7.89
CA LEU A 18 -27.20 -10.16 -7.37
C LEU A 18 -26.51 -10.21 -5.99
N LEU A 19 -26.97 -11.06 -5.08
CA LEU A 19 -26.34 -11.25 -3.78
C LEU A 19 -24.91 -11.80 -3.88
N LEU A 20 -24.66 -12.71 -4.85
CA LEU A 20 -23.32 -13.22 -5.09
C LEU A 20 -22.38 -12.14 -5.61
N LEU A 21 -22.85 -11.29 -6.53
CA LEU A 21 -22.08 -10.15 -7.04
C LEU A 21 -21.75 -9.15 -5.93
N PHE A 22 -22.75 -8.76 -5.13
CA PHE A 22 -22.51 -7.83 -4.00
C PHE A 22 -21.60 -8.45 -2.94
N GLY A 23 -21.75 -9.74 -2.64
CA GLY A 23 -20.86 -10.43 -1.71
C GLY A 23 -19.42 -10.43 -2.20
N GLY A 24 -19.20 -10.70 -3.48
CA GLY A 24 -17.88 -10.62 -4.12
C GLY A 24 -17.26 -9.22 -4.03
N LEU A 25 -18.05 -8.20 -4.36
CA LEU A 25 -17.62 -6.80 -4.28
C LEU A 25 -17.20 -6.40 -2.85
N VAL A 26 -17.97 -6.81 -1.84
CA VAL A 26 -17.63 -6.52 -0.43
C VAL A 26 -16.32 -7.18 -0.02
N ILE A 27 -16.09 -8.42 -0.44
CA ILE A 27 -14.85 -9.14 -0.14
C ILE A 27 -13.65 -8.46 -0.81
N ASP A 28 -13.76 -8.13 -2.10
CA ASP A 28 -12.67 -7.47 -2.84
C ASP A 28 -12.38 -6.08 -2.27
N PHE A 29 -13.41 -5.32 -1.88
CA PHE A 29 -13.25 -4.03 -1.22
C PHE A 29 -12.56 -4.14 0.15
N TRP A 30 -12.92 -5.15 0.94
CA TRP A 30 -12.26 -5.41 2.23
C TRP A 30 -10.78 -5.76 2.07
N ARG A 31 -10.44 -6.59 1.06
CA ARG A 31 -9.06 -6.94 0.73
C ARG A 31 -8.26 -5.70 0.33
N ALA A 32 -8.85 -4.82 -0.50
CA ALA A 32 -8.21 -3.57 -0.90
C ALA A 32 -7.89 -2.66 0.31
N LEU A 33 -8.85 -2.51 1.24
CA LEU A 33 -8.64 -1.73 2.46
C LEU A 33 -7.59 -2.36 3.39
N ALA A 34 -7.58 -3.69 3.50
CA ALA A 34 -6.57 -4.39 4.29
C ALA A 34 -5.17 -4.17 3.73
N LEU A 35 -4.99 -4.36 2.42
CA LEU A 35 -3.71 -4.12 1.74
C LEU A 35 -3.26 -2.66 1.86
N GLN A 36 -4.17 -1.71 1.69
CA GLN A 36 -3.84 -0.28 1.85
C GLN A 36 -3.32 0.04 3.25
N ARG A 37 -3.90 -0.54 4.30
CA ARG A 37 -3.43 -0.35 5.69
C ARG A 37 -2.07 -0.99 5.92
N GLU A 38 -1.85 -2.16 5.36
CA GLU A 38 -0.57 -2.86 5.43
C GLU A 38 0.54 -2.06 4.74
N LEU A 39 0.31 -1.61 3.52
CA LEU A 39 1.26 -0.76 2.79
C LEU A 39 1.54 0.56 3.51
N ALA A 40 0.51 1.19 4.09
CA ALA A 40 0.68 2.42 4.86
C ALA A 40 1.56 2.18 6.11
N ALA A 41 1.39 1.06 6.82
CA ALA A 41 2.20 0.72 7.97
C ALA A 41 3.67 0.42 7.57
N ILE A 42 3.88 -0.23 6.43
CA ILE A 42 5.23 -0.49 5.88
C ILE A 42 5.90 0.83 5.48
N ALA A 43 5.18 1.70 4.74
CA ALA A 43 5.70 3.00 4.32
C ALA A 43 6.09 3.88 5.52
N ASP A 44 5.22 3.94 6.55
CA ASP A 44 5.48 4.71 7.77
C ASP A 44 6.73 4.20 8.51
N SER A 45 6.81 2.90 8.75
CA SER A 45 7.95 2.32 9.45
C SER A 45 9.24 2.39 8.63
N ALA A 46 9.17 2.20 7.31
CA ALA A 46 10.33 2.34 6.41
C ALA A 46 10.81 3.78 6.33
N SER A 47 9.91 4.77 6.37
CA SER A 47 10.28 6.18 6.38
C SER A 47 11.02 6.57 7.68
N VAL A 48 10.58 6.05 8.83
CA VAL A 48 11.27 6.22 10.11
C VAL A 48 12.64 5.55 10.10
N ALA A 49 12.74 4.33 9.55
CA ALA A 49 14.03 3.65 9.39
C ALA A 49 14.98 4.44 8.48
N ALA A 50 14.47 4.95 7.35
CA ALA A 50 15.23 5.78 6.43
C ALA A 50 15.69 7.10 7.06
N ALA A 51 14.84 7.77 7.85
CA ALA A 51 15.17 9.01 8.55
C ALA A 51 16.28 8.84 9.61
N SER A 52 16.54 7.62 10.07
CA SER A 52 17.68 7.31 10.96
C SER A 52 19.05 7.34 10.25
N GLY A 53 19.06 7.41 8.92
CA GLY A 53 20.27 7.47 8.07
C GLY A 53 20.92 8.86 8.08
N ILE A 54 21.32 9.37 9.25
CA ILE A 54 21.92 10.68 9.44
C ILE A 54 23.36 10.72 8.90
N ASP A 55 23.76 11.84 8.29
CA ASP A 55 25.15 12.14 7.97
C ASP A 55 25.91 12.55 9.25
N GLU A 56 26.60 11.58 9.84
CA GLU A 56 27.34 11.78 11.07
C GLU A 56 28.55 12.73 10.91
N GLU A 57 29.15 12.79 9.73
CA GLU A 57 30.29 13.64 9.47
C GLU A 57 29.86 15.09 9.37
N HIS A 58 28.77 15.35 8.64
CA HIS A 58 28.16 16.67 8.58
C HIS A 58 27.75 17.15 9.98
N TYR A 59 27.08 16.28 10.75
CA TYR A 59 26.66 16.61 12.11
C TYR A 59 27.83 16.97 13.05
N ARG A 60 28.96 16.22 12.98
CA ARG A 60 30.14 16.51 13.80
C ARG A 60 30.77 17.86 13.45
N MET A 61 30.72 18.29 12.18
CA MET A 61 31.30 19.53 11.71
C MET A 61 30.42 20.75 11.94
N THR A 62 29.12 20.64 11.78
CA THR A 62 28.19 21.77 11.76
C THR A 62 27.20 21.77 12.92
N GLY A 63 26.96 20.63 13.56
CA GLY A 63 25.90 20.45 14.55
C GLY A 63 24.49 20.34 13.92
N GLU A 64 24.38 20.33 12.59
CA GLU A 64 23.13 20.26 11.86
C GLU A 64 22.82 18.81 11.48
N VAL A 65 21.55 18.41 11.67
CA VAL A 65 21.09 17.05 11.31
C VAL A 65 20.62 17.05 9.87
N VAL A 66 21.34 16.30 9.04
CA VAL A 66 21.02 16.10 7.63
C VAL A 66 20.97 14.59 7.35
N ILE A 67 20.01 14.16 6.57
CA ILE A 67 19.86 12.76 6.16
C ILE A 67 20.79 12.49 4.97
N ASP A 68 21.61 11.44 5.08
CA ASP A 68 22.39 10.91 3.96
C ASP A 68 21.47 10.11 3.03
N PRO A 69 21.27 10.52 1.77
CA PRO A 69 20.35 9.85 0.84
C PRO A 69 20.71 8.36 0.58
N ALA A 70 21.99 8.03 0.55
CA ALA A 70 22.44 6.66 0.30
C ALA A 70 22.12 5.75 1.50
N ARG A 71 22.38 6.22 2.72
CA ARG A 71 22.03 5.52 3.95
C ARG A 71 20.53 5.38 4.13
N ALA A 72 19.77 6.47 3.88
CA ALA A 72 18.32 6.47 3.95
C ALA A 72 17.70 5.44 3.01
N THR A 73 18.16 5.42 1.74
CA THR A 73 17.70 4.42 0.77
C THR A 73 18.02 3.00 1.23
N GLY A 74 19.22 2.76 1.74
CA GLY A 74 19.63 1.44 2.23
C GLY A 74 18.77 0.96 3.41
N LEU A 75 18.55 1.82 4.42
CA LEU A 75 17.79 1.49 5.62
C LEU A 75 16.30 1.31 5.34
N GLY A 76 15.71 2.23 4.58
CA GLY A 76 14.30 2.15 4.19
C GLY A 76 13.99 0.92 3.36
N SER A 77 14.83 0.64 2.35
CA SER A 77 14.66 -0.55 1.50
C SER A 77 14.87 -1.85 2.28
N ALA A 78 15.88 -1.93 3.14
CA ALA A 78 16.13 -3.11 3.97
C ALA A 78 14.94 -3.39 4.89
N TYR A 79 14.37 -2.36 5.49
CA TYR A 79 13.18 -2.51 6.32
C TYR A 79 11.97 -3.02 5.51
N ALA A 80 11.66 -2.38 4.39
CA ALA A 80 10.50 -2.76 3.56
C ALA A 80 10.62 -4.20 3.06
N VAL A 81 11.80 -4.63 2.60
CA VAL A 81 12.06 -6.01 2.15
C VAL A 81 11.95 -7.02 3.31
N SER A 82 12.27 -6.63 4.54
CA SER A 82 12.17 -7.52 5.71
C SER A 82 10.74 -7.88 6.12
N GLN A 83 9.73 -7.18 5.57
CA GLN A 83 8.31 -7.41 5.91
C GLN A 83 7.68 -8.61 5.18
N ASP A 84 8.44 -9.33 4.34
CA ASP A 84 7.98 -10.52 3.60
C ASP A 84 6.74 -10.28 2.72
N VAL A 85 6.51 -9.02 2.31
CA VAL A 85 5.47 -8.62 1.37
C VAL A 85 6.08 -8.52 -0.03
N ALA A 86 5.44 -9.12 -1.00
CA ALA A 86 5.87 -9.07 -2.40
C ALA A 86 5.52 -7.71 -3.02
N LEU A 87 6.29 -6.67 -2.68
CA LEU A 87 6.09 -5.33 -3.23
C LEU A 87 6.37 -5.30 -4.74
N VAL A 88 5.51 -4.63 -5.48
CA VAL A 88 5.69 -4.41 -6.92
C VAL A 88 6.74 -3.33 -7.15
N ASP A 89 6.73 -2.26 -6.33
CA ASP A 89 7.70 -1.17 -6.41
C ASP A 89 7.93 -0.53 -5.03
N LEU A 90 9.13 0.01 -4.85
CA LEU A 90 9.55 0.71 -3.64
C LEU A 90 10.46 1.88 -4.02
N VAL A 91 10.05 3.09 -3.69
CA VAL A 91 10.83 4.31 -3.93
C VAL A 91 11.11 5.02 -2.62
N VAL A 92 12.39 5.23 -2.32
CA VAL A 92 12.85 6.06 -1.19
C VAL A 92 13.44 7.33 -1.76
N SER A 93 12.90 8.49 -1.36
CA SER A 93 13.35 9.80 -1.82
C SER A 93 13.65 10.72 -0.63
N THR A 94 14.79 11.38 -0.66
CA THR A 94 15.21 12.34 0.35
C THR A 94 15.02 13.75 -0.17
N ALA A 95 14.52 14.67 0.66
CA ALA A 95 14.40 16.07 0.32
C ALA A 95 15.78 16.68 0.01
N THR A 96 15.81 17.68 -0.88
CA THR A 96 17.07 18.29 -1.36
C THR A 96 17.90 18.93 -0.23
N ASP A 97 17.23 19.37 0.84
CA ASP A 97 17.86 19.93 2.04
C ASP A 97 18.24 18.85 3.08
N GLY A 98 17.94 17.58 2.82
CA GLY A 98 18.21 16.49 3.76
C GLY A 98 17.37 16.52 5.03
N SER A 99 16.31 17.33 5.11
CA SER A 99 15.50 17.48 6.32
C SER A 99 14.47 16.35 6.49
N SER A 100 14.05 15.74 5.41
CA SER A 100 13.01 14.71 5.39
C SER A 100 13.27 13.62 4.35
N VAL A 101 12.63 12.46 4.56
CA VAL A 101 12.63 11.34 3.62
C VAL A 101 11.21 10.84 3.43
N SER A 102 10.84 10.58 2.18
CA SER A 102 9.57 9.99 1.80
C SER A 102 9.80 8.58 1.26
N VAL A 103 8.94 7.66 1.67
CA VAL A 103 8.92 6.28 1.19
C VAL A 103 7.59 6.02 0.52
N LEU A 104 7.63 5.67 -0.76
CA LEU A 104 6.48 5.22 -1.54
C LEU A 104 6.55 3.70 -1.70
N VAL A 105 5.48 3.03 -1.35
CA VAL A 105 5.34 1.57 -1.48
C VAL A 105 4.17 1.28 -2.40
N VAL A 106 4.36 0.35 -3.32
CA VAL A 106 3.38 -0.02 -4.34
C VAL A 106 3.19 -1.53 -4.35
N ASP A 107 1.94 -1.96 -4.37
CA ASP A 107 1.59 -3.37 -4.53
C ASP A 107 0.37 -3.55 -5.43
N GLY A 108 0.18 -4.75 -5.95
CA GLY A 108 -0.91 -5.12 -6.85
C GLY A 108 -1.95 -5.98 -6.17
N LEU A 109 -3.21 -5.55 -6.21
CA LEU A 109 -4.34 -6.34 -5.75
C LEU A 109 -4.98 -7.09 -6.91
N GLU A 110 -4.95 -8.41 -6.87
CA GLU A 110 -5.75 -9.23 -7.78
C GLU A 110 -7.22 -9.24 -7.30
N LEU A 111 -8.12 -8.78 -8.17
CA LEU A 111 -9.56 -8.84 -7.91
C LEU A 111 -10.02 -10.31 -7.92
N GLY A 112 -10.74 -10.70 -6.87
CA GLY A 112 -11.24 -12.05 -6.74
C GLY A 112 -12.46 -12.33 -7.63
N LEU A 113 -13.66 -12.27 -7.05
CA LEU A 113 -14.90 -12.55 -7.81
C LEU A 113 -15.21 -11.46 -8.84
N MET A 114 -14.87 -10.22 -8.58
CA MET A 114 -15.08 -9.12 -9.53
C MET A 114 -14.18 -9.24 -10.77
N GLY A 115 -12.97 -9.77 -10.65
CA GLY A 115 -12.06 -10.00 -11.77
C GLY A 115 -12.65 -10.91 -12.86
N VAL A 116 -13.47 -11.89 -12.45
CA VAL A 116 -14.16 -12.80 -13.39
C VAL A 116 -15.20 -12.06 -14.25
N PHE A 117 -15.82 -11.01 -13.72
CA PHE A 117 -16.89 -10.27 -14.41
C PHE A 117 -16.39 -9.08 -15.22
N VAL A 118 -15.23 -8.52 -14.87
CA VAL A 118 -14.70 -7.29 -15.48
C VAL A 118 -13.66 -7.59 -16.55
N ASP A 119 -13.28 -8.87 -16.75
CA ASP A 119 -12.20 -9.30 -17.66
C ASP A 119 -10.89 -8.50 -17.47
N GLN A 120 -10.59 -8.21 -16.20
CA GLN A 120 -9.43 -7.42 -15.82
C GLN A 120 -8.22 -8.34 -15.71
N THR A 121 -7.30 -8.19 -16.64
CA THR A 121 -6.05 -8.98 -16.74
C THR A 121 -4.91 -8.36 -15.92
N GLU A 122 -5.05 -7.09 -15.50
CA GLU A 122 -4.02 -6.38 -14.74
C GLU A 122 -4.45 -6.20 -13.27
N PRO A 123 -3.55 -6.38 -12.31
CA PRO A 123 -3.83 -6.13 -10.90
C PRO A 123 -4.13 -4.64 -10.65
N LEU A 124 -5.04 -4.39 -9.71
CA LEU A 124 -5.33 -3.03 -9.24
C LEU A 124 -4.14 -2.53 -8.41
N THR A 125 -3.47 -1.50 -8.88
CA THR A 125 -2.33 -0.91 -8.17
C THR A 125 -2.79 -0.11 -6.94
N ILE A 126 -2.26 -0.46 -5.76
CA ILE A 126 -2.47 0.27 -4.51
C ILE A 126 -1.14 0.86 -4.08
N THR A 127 -1.15 2.15 -3.74
CA THR A 127 0.03 2.90 -3.31
C THR A 127 -0.16 3.45 -1.92
N ALA A 128 0.93 3.47 -1.14
CA ALA A 128 1.00 4.17 0.13
C ALA A 128 2.30 4.97 0.20
N GLU A 129 2.23 6.18 0.72
CA GLU A 129 3.37 7.07 0.91
C GLU A 129 3.41 7.56 2.36
N ALA A 130 4.60 7.59 2.93
CA ALA A 130 4.84 8.17 4.23
C ALA A 130 6.12 9.02 4.21
N THR A 131 6.13 10.08 5.01
CA THR A 131 7.26 10.99 5.13
C THR A 131 7.70 11.08 6.59
N ALA A 132 8.99 10.93 6.85
CA ALA A 132 9.60 11.14 8.16
C ALA A 132 10.61 12.29 8.11
N VAL A 133 10.74 12.99 9.23
CA VAL A 133 11.66 14.10 9.41
C VAL A 133 12.76 13.66 10.38
N ALA A 134 14.01 14.01 10.07
CA ALA A 134 15.11 13.77 11.02
C ALA A 134 15.00 14.75 12.19
N VAL A 135 14.79 14.22 13.39
CA VAL A 135 14.72 15.02 14.63
C VAL A 135 15.71 14.47 15.64
N LEU A 136 16.54 15.36 16.18
CA LEU A 136 17.29 15.02 17.40
C LEU A 136 16.29 14.99 18.57
N VAL A 137 16.12 13.82 19.16
CA VAL A 137 15.47 13.74 20.48
C VAL A 137 16.50 14.14 21.52
N PRO A 138 16.25 15.20 22.29
CA PRO A 138 17.20 15.70 23.29
C PRO A 138 17.42 14.72 24.44
#